data_21bd7d92e6195a1fdc409e66ab805d9f
#
_entry.id   21bd7d92e6195a1fdc409e66ab805d9f
#
_cell.length_a   1.000
_cell.length_b   1.000
_cell.length_c   1.000
_cell.angle_alpha   90.00
_cell.angle_beta   90.00
_cell.angle_gamma   90.00
#
_symmetry.space_group_name_H-M   'P 1'
#
loop_
_entity.id
_entity.type
_entity.pdbx_description
1 polymer ?
#
loop_
_entity_poly.entity_id
_entity_poly.type
_entity_poly.pdbx_seq_one_letter_code
_entity_poly.pdbx_strand_id
1 'polypeptide(L)'
;MRWLTAGESHGQALSAIVEGIPASVSITTADIDFHLQRRRLGVGRGARQNFEADKVTILGGVRLGLTQGGPIAIQVGNSEWPKWEKVMSADPVPDEEIKDLARNAPLTRPRPGHADLVGMQKYDLDDARAILELSLIHISEPTRPRL
;
A
#
# COMPACT_ATOMS: atom_id res chain seq x y z
N MET A 1 -20.08 8.11 -5.44
CA MET A 1 -18.62 8.11 -5.27
C MET A 1 -18.12 6.67 -5.24
N ARG A 2 -17.13 6.32 -6.04
CA ARG A 2 -16.49 5.01 -6.08
C ARG A 2 -14.99 5.18 -5.93
N TRP A 3 -14.30 4.16 -5.45
CA TRP A 3 -12.84 4.16 -5.37
C TRP A 3 -12.29 2.77 -5.68
N LEU A 4 -11.08 2.74 -6.20
CA LEU A 4 -10.28 1.55 -6.43
C LEU A 4 -8.91 1.77 -5.81
N THR A 5 -8.41 0.80 -5.07
CA THR A 5 -7.08 0.84 -4.49
C THR A 5 -6.22 -0.29 -5.05
N ALA A 6 -4.95 -0.03 -5.20
CA ALA A 6 -3.94 -1.00 -5.56
C ALA A 6 -2.64 -0.71 -4.83
N GLY A 7 -1.83 -1.74 -4.67
CA GLY A 7 -0.51 -1.64 -4.05
C GLY A 7 -0.24 -2.73 -3.05
N GLU A 8 0.96 -2.72 -2.54
CA GLU A 8 1.55 -3.75 -1.70
C GLU A 8 2.23 -3.11 -0.50
N SER A 9 2.21 -3.77 0.65
CA SER A 9 2.70 -3.19 1.91
C SER A 9 4.20 -2.86 1.90
N HIS A 10 4.99 -3.53 1.08
CA HIS A 10 6.43 -3.32 0.89
C HIS A 10 6.76 -2.88 -0.54
N GLY A 11 5.74 -2.64 -1.37
CA GLY A 11 5.88 -2.14 -2.73
C GLY A 11 6.30 -0.68 -2.76
N GLN A 12 6.45 -0.16 -3.97
CA GLN A 12 6.90 1.20 -4.22
C GLN A 12 5.93 2.25 -3.66
N ALA A 13 4.64 1.99 -3.78
CA ALA A 13 3.58 2.90 -3.33
C ALA A 13 2.24 2.18 -3.22
N LEU A 14 1.33 2.79 -2.49
CA LEU A 14 -0.10 2.50 -2.55
C LEU A 14 -0.76 3.52 -3.47
N SER A 15 -1.69 3.06 -4.31
CA SER A 15 -2.43 3.91 -5.24
C SER A 15 -3.92 3.87 -4.96
N ALA A 16 -4.59 4.98 -5.14
CA ALA A 16 -6.04 5.08 -5.07
C ALA A 16 -6.58 5.90 -6.24
N ILE A 17 -7.66 5.43 -6.83
CA ILE A 17 -8.43 6.20 -7.82
C ILE A 17 -9.82 6.43 -7.21
N VAL A 18 -10.22 7.69 -7.17
CA VAL A 18 -11.52 8.13 -6.62
C VAL A 18 -12.30 8.83 -7.74
N GLU A 19 -13.55 8.45 -7.93
CA GLU A 19 -14.43 9.07 -8.91
C GLU A 19 -15.79 9.47 -8.32
N GLY A 20 -16.48 10.38 -9.01
CA GLY A 20 -17.77 10.90 -8.60
C GLY A 20 -17.66 12.09 -7.65
N ILE A 21 -16.52 12.79 -7.65
CA ILE A 21 -16.36 14.08 -6.98
C ILE A 21 -16.65 15.17 -8.00
N PRO A 22 -17.53 16.14 -7.70
CA PRO A 22 -17.81 17.27 -8.59
C PRO A 22 -16.56 18.10 -8.88
N ALA A 23 -16.56 18.84 -9.97
CA ALA A 23 -15.54 19.86 -10.24
C ALA A 23 -15.59 20.98 -9.18
N SER A 24 -14.48 21.70 -9.05
CA SER A 24 -14.34 22.89 -8.19
C SER A 24 -14.44 22.63 -6.67
N VAL A 25 -14.30 21.38 -6.23
CA VAL A 25 -14.13 21.07 -4.81
C VAL A 25 -12.68 21.38 -4.43
N SER A 26 -12.47 22.14 -3.35
CA SER A 26 -11.14 22.45 -2.84
C SER A 26 -10.51 21.22 -2.17
N ILE A 27 -9.32 20.84 -2.62
CA ILE A 27 -8.50 19.79 -2.01
C ILE A 27 -7.03 19.98 -2.38
N THR A 28 -6.16 19.79 -1.42
CA THR A 28 -4.71 19.85 -1.59
C THR A 28 -4.02 18.60 -1.08
N THR A 29 -2.76 18.43 -1.42
CA THR A 29 -1.91 17.38 -0.85
C THR A 29 -1.82 17.50 0.68
N ALA A 30 -1.78 18.74 1.19
CA ALA A 30 -1.71 18.99 2.63
C ALA A 30 -2.97 18.53 3.38
N ASP A 31 -4.15 18.62 2.77
CA ASP A 31 -5.38 18.11 3.38
C ASP A 31 -5.32 16.58 3.54
N ILE A 32 -4.80 15.88 2.54
CA ILE A 32 -4.64 14.43 2.59
C ILE A 32 -3.56 14.05 3.60
N ASP A 33 -2.41 14.73 3.59
CA ASP A 33 -1.31 14.50 4.53
C ASP A 33 -1.76 14.68 5.97
N PHE A 34 -2.57 15.69 6.27
CA PHE A 34 -3.13 15.90 7.60
C PHE A 34 -3.90 14.66 8.09
N HIS A 35 -4.72 14.05 7.24
CA HIS A 35 -5.45 12.85 7.61
C HIS A 35 -4.56 11.61 7.73
N LEU A 36 -3.53 11.48 6.90
CA LEU A 36 -2.55 10.39 7.02
C LEU A 36 -1.72 10.51 8.31
N GLN A 37 -1.32 11.73 8.68
CA GLN A 37 -0.61 11.98 9.95
C GLN A 37 -1.44 11.55 11.16
N ARG A 38 -2.75 11.74 11.16
CA ARG A 38 -3.64 11.28 12.24
C ARG A 38 -3.58 9.77 12.45
N ARG A 39 -3.31 8.98 11.41
CA ARG A 39 -3.13 7.53 11.55
C ARG A 39 -1.91 7.17 12.40
N ARG A 40 -0.93 8.04 12.49
CA ARG A 40 0.31 7.83 13.28
C ARG A 40 0.11 8.08 14.77
N LEU A 41 -0.92 8.81 15.15
CA LEU A 41 -1.15 9.22 16.54
C LEU A 41 -1.83 8.14 17.41
N GLY A 42 -2.10 6.95 16.88
CA GLY A 42 -2.77 5.87 17.62
C GLY A 42 -1.85 5.20 18.65
N VAL A 43 -2.36 4.98 19.86
CA VAL A 43 -1.67 4.23 20.93
C VAL A 43 -1.52 2.75 20.49
N GLY A 44 -0.36 2.15 20.78
CA GLY A 44 -0.09 0.73 20.51
C GLY A 44 0.41 0.42 19.09
N ARG A 45 0.74 1.43 18.30
CA ARG A 45 1.33 1.24 16.98
C ARG A 45 2.85 1.05 17.09
N GLY A 46 3.40 0.14 16.24
CA GLY A 46 4.81 -0.22 16.28
C GLY A 46 5.75 0.94 15.97
N ALA A 47 7.00 0.83 16.45
CA ALA A 47 8.06 1.84 16.28
C ALA A 47 8.30 2.23 14.80
N ARG A 48 7.99 1.35 13.85
CA ARG A 48 8.12 1.56 12.41
C ARG A 48 7.33 2.77 11.91
N GLN A 49 6.12 3.01 12.46
CA GLN A 49 5.26 4.12 12.05
C GLN A 49 5.78 5.51 12.46
N ASN A 50 6.74 5.58 13.37
CA ASN A 50 7.36 6.83 13.78
C ASN A 50 8.38 7.36 12.76
N PHE A 51 8.84 6.51 11.83
CA PHE A 51 9.89 6.83 10.85
C PHE A 51 9.39 6.88 9.40
N GLU A 52 8.20 6.36 9.12
CA GLU A 52 7.63 6.36 7.77
C GLU A 52 6.98 7.71 7.48
N ALA A 53 7.65 8.53 6.69
CA ALA A 53 7.08 9.71 6.06
C ALA A 53 6.39 9.28 4.75
N ASP A 54 5.16 8.76 4.86
CA ASP A 54 4.34 8.46 3.69
C ASP A 54 4.11 9.74 2.91
N LYS A 55 4.71 9.86 1.73
CA LYS A 55 4.57 11.03 0.88
C LYS A 55 3.36 10.87 -0.03
N VAL A 56 2.37 11.76 0.13
CA VAL A 56 1.23 11.82 -0.78
C VAL A 56 1.58 12.58 -2.05
N THR A 57 1.13 12.05 -3.16
CA THR A 57 1.19 12.72 -4.47
C THR A 57 -0.16 12.60 -5.14
N ILE A 58 -0.73 13.71 -5.57
CA ILE A 58 -1.91 13.72 -6.45
C ILE A 58 -1.38 13.68 -7.89
N LEU A 59 -1.65 12.56 -8.58
CA LEU A 59 -1.17 12.31 -9.94
C LEU A 59 -2.07 12.93 -11.00
N GLY A 60 -3.35 13.18 -10.70
CA GLY A 60 -4.30 13.74 -11.63
C GLY A 60 -5.67 13.99 -11.00
N GLY A 61 -6.53 14.71 -11.71
CA GLY A 61 -7.90 15.02 -11.28
C GLY A 61 -8.03 16.28 -10.42
N VAL A 62 -6.91 16.88 -10.01
CA VAL A 62 -6.87 18.16 -9.24
C VAL A 62 -5.89 19.10 -9.91
N ARG A 63 -6.26 20.36 -9.99
CA ARG A 63 -5.40 21.45 -10.51
C ARG A 63 -5.57 22.70 -9.68
N LEU A 64 -4.46 23.29 -9.24
CA LEU A 64 -4.44 24.51 -8.42
C LEU A 64 -5.36 24.42 -7.19
N GLY A 65 -5.40 23.23 -6.56
CA GLY A 65 -6.22 22.99 -5.37
C GLY A 65 -7.72 22.76 -5.63
N LEU A 66 -8.14 22.60 -6.89
CA LEU A 66 -9.54 22.37 -7.26
C LEU A 66 -9.69 21.08 -8.08
N THR A 67 -10.68 20.26 -7.73
CA THR A 67 -11.04 19.07 -8.49
C THR A 67 -11.56 19.42 -9.88
N GLN A 68 -11.33 18.52 -10.85
CA GLN A 68 -11.70 18.75 -12.26
C GLN A 68 -13.00 18.04 -12.66
N GLY A 69 -13.68 17.33 -11.75
CA GLY A 69 -14.90 16.57 -12.04
C GLY A 69 -14.67 15.18 -12.65
N GLY A 70 -13.43 14.84 -12.95
CA GLY A 70 -13.01 13.50 -13.39
C GLY A 70 -12.44 12.68 -12.25
N PRO A 71 -11.95 11.45 -12.55
CA PRO A 71 -11.27 10.63 -11.56
C PRO A 71 -10.03 11.32 -10.99
N ILE A 72 -9.81 11.16 -9.68
CA ILE A 72 -8.63 11.66 -8.98
C ILE A 72 -7.72 10.46 -8.70
N ALA A 73 -6.47 10.54 -9.14
CA ALA A 73 -5.46 9.54 -8.86
C ALA A 73 -4.52 10.05 -7.77
N ILE A 74 -4.38 9.25 -6.70
CA ILE A 74 -3.57 9.55 -5.52
C ILE A 74 -2.57 8.43 -5.33
N GLN A 75 -1.36 8.78 -4.96
CA GLN A 75 -0.30 7.83 -4.61
C GLN A 75 0.26 8.17 -3.22
N VAL A 76 0.49 7.14 -2.42
CA VAL A 76 1.19 7.21 -1.13
C VAL A 76 2.48 6.41 -1.26
N GLY A 77 3.61 7.10 -1.34
CA GLY A 77 4.92 6.50 -1.54
C GLY A 77 5.43 5.78 -0.30
N ASN A 78 6.19 4.71 -0.50
CA ASN A 78 6.85 3.97 0.57
C ASN A 78 8.30 4.43 0.71
N SER A 79 8.66 5.02 1.85
CA SER A 79 10.01 5.50 2.13
C SER A 79 11.06 4.37 2.25
N GLU A 80 10.62 3.15 2.52
CA GLU A 80 11.50 1.98 2.59
C GLU A 80 11.70 1.28 1.25
N TRP A 81 11.05 1.71 0.18
CA TRP A 81 11.12 1.09 -1.14
C TRP A 81 12.55 0.77 -1.61
N PRO A 82 13.57 1.65 -1.48
CA PRO A 82 14.92 1.35 -1.93
C PRO A 82 15.52 0.09 -1.30
N LYS A 83 15.01 -0.35 -0.16
CA LYS A 83 15.46 -1.57 0.51
C LYS A 83 14.76 -2.83 -0.02
N TRP A 84 13.66 -2.67 -0.73
CA TRP A 84 12.78 -3.75 -1.22
C TRP A 84 12.78 -3.90 -2.74
N GLU A 85 13.22 -2.87 -3.44
CA GLU A 85 13.09 -2.71 -4.89
C GLU A 85 13.53 -3.95 -5.69
N LYS A 86 14.62 -4.62 -5.30
CA LYS A 86 15.07 -5.84 -5.99
C LYS A 86 14.20 -7.04 -5.69
N VAL A 87 13.84 -7.24 -4.42
CA VAL A 87 13.05 -8.40 -3.98
C VAL A 87 11.60 -8.30 -4.43
N MET A 88 11.12 -7.08 -4.63
CA MET A 88 9.74 -6.76 -4.99
C MET A 88 9.63 -6.15 -6.41
N SER A 89 10.62 -6.40 -7.24
CA SER A 89 10.61 -5.96 -8.63
C SER A 89 9.43 -6.57 -9.38
N ALA A 90 8.74 -5.75 -10.16
CA ALA A 90 7.70 -6.24 -11.09
C ALA A 90 8.30 -7.03 -12.25
N ASP A 91 9.56 -6.78 -12.58
CA ASP A 91 10.30 -7.48 -13.62
C ASP A 91 11.14 -8.61 -13.03
N PRO A 92 11.43 -9.67 -13.81
CA PRO A 92 12.30 -10.75 -13.37
C PRO A 92 13.69 -10.24 -12.99
N VAL A 93 14.16 -10.64 -11.81
CA VAL A 93 15.51 -10.35 -11.31
C VAL A 93 16.29 -11.67 -11.24
N PRO A 94 17.56 -11.72 -11.70
CA PRO A 94 18.37 -12.91 -11.58
C PRO A 94 18.51 -13.38 -10.13
N ASP A 95 18.37 -14.68 -9.88
CA ASP A 95 18.46 -15.27 -8.53
C ASP A 95 19.74 -14.89 -7.80
N GLU A 96 20.84 -14.75 -8.54
CA GLU A 96 22.14 -14.38 -7.99
C GLU A 96 22.15 -13.00 -7.33
N GLU A 97 21.25 -12.10 -7.76
CA GLU A 97 21.15 -10.74 -7.21
C GLU A 97 20.28 -10.67 -5.94
N ILE A 98 19.42 -11.66 -5.71
CA ILE A 98 18.45 -11.62 -4.61
C ILE A 98 18.64 -12.74 -3.58
N LYS A 99 19.29 -13.86 -3.94
CA LYS A 99 19.40 -15.07 -3.08
C LYS A 99 19.98 -14.79 -1.69
N ASP A 100 20.94 -13.88 -1.60
CA ASP A 100 21.65 -13.57 -0.35
C ASP A 100 21.06 -12.36 0.39
N LEU A 101 19.98 -11.76 -0.15
CA LEU A 101 19.32 -10.65 0.52
C LEU A 101 18.49 -11.14 1.70
N ALA A 102 18.72 -10.55 2.88
CA ALA A 102 17.97 -10.91 4.09
C ALA A 102 16.44 -10.79 3.91
N ARG A 103 15.99 -9.84 3.07
CA ARG A 103 14.56 -9.65 2.75
C ARG A 103 13.97 -10.73 1.82
N ASN A 104 14.81 -11.51 1.18
CA ASN A 104 14.40 -12.66 0.38
C ASN A 104 14.39 -13.98 1.17
N ALA A 105 14.68 -13.94 2.47
CA ALA A 105 14.63 -15.13 3.32
C ALA A 105 13.20 -15.68 3.43
N PRO A 106 12.99 -17.01 3.34
CA PRO A 106 11.67 -17.61 3.47
C PRO A 106 10.99 -17.27 4.79
N LEU A 107 9.70 -16.97 4.75
CA LEU A 107 8.85 -16.71 5.90
C LEU A 107 7.87 -17.85 6.11
N THR A 108 8.36 -18.92 6.73
CA THR A 108 7.58 -20.15 6.99
C THR A 108 6.75 -20.09 8.26
N ARG A 109 6.98 -19.07 9.11
CA ARG A 109 6.23 -18.85 10.36
C ARG A 109 5.37 -17.60 10.25
N PRO A 110 4.04 -17.74 10.42
CA PRO A 110 3.15 -16.57 10.45
C PRO A 110 3.58 -15.57 11.53
N ARG A 111 3.67 -14.31 11.19
CA ARG A 111 4.03 -13.23 12.11
C ARG A 111 2.78 -12.75 12.87
N PRO A 112 2.86 -12.54 14.19
CA PRO A 112 1.75 -11.97 14.96
C PRO A 112 1.34 -10.58 14.42
N GLY A 113 0.03 -10.33 14.33
CA GLY A 113 -0.49 -9.05 13.87
C GLY A 113 -0.41 -8.81 12.35
N HIS A 114 0.02 -9.82 11.58
CA HIS A 114 0.04 -9.80 10.11
C HIS A 114 -1.01 -10.75 9.55
N ALA A 115 -1.34 -10.60 8.27
CA ALA A 115 -2.28 -11.50 7.59
C ALA A 115 -1.63 -12.80 7.09
N ASP A 116 -0.44 -13.11 7.53
CA ASP A 116 0.36 -14.24 7.06
C ASP A 116 -0.43 -15.55 7.18
N LEU A 117 -0.96 -15.88 8.36
CA LEU A 117 -1.68 -17.13 8.58
C LEU A 117 -2.90 -17.27 7.67
N VAL A 118 -3.72 -16.24 7.62
CA VAL A 118 -4.94 -16.25 6.80
C VAL A 118 -4.59 -16.32 5.31
N GLY A 119 -3.59 -15.60 4.89
CA GLY A 119 -3.13 -15.60 3.50
C GLY A 119 -2.51 -16.93 3.10
N MET A 120 -1.65 -17.50 3.94
CA MET A 120 -1.05 -18.82 3.70
C MET A 120 -2.13 -19.90 3.58
N GLN A 121 -3.11 -19.92 4.48
CA GLN A 121 -4.22 -20.86 4.42
C GLN A 121 -5.12 -20.64 3.19
N LYS A 122 -5.39 -19.39 2.84
CA LYS A 122 -6.27 -19.07 1.73
C LYS A 122 -5.68 -19.43 0.37
N TYR A 123 -4.38 -19.23 0.21
CA TYR A 123 -3.68 -19.42 -1.06
C TYR A 123 -2.84 -20.71 -1.09
N ASP A 124 -2.93 -21.55 -0.05
CA ASP A 124 -2.18 -22.80 0.09
C ASP A 124 -0.67 -22.59 -0.08
N LEU A 125 -0.11 -21.69 0.73
CA LEU A 125 1.28 -21.27 0.64
C LEU A 125 2.07 -21.67 1.90
N ASP A 126 3.25 -22.21 1.71
CA ASP A 126 4.21 -22.53 2.78
C ASP A 126 5.13 -21.35 3.13
N ASP A 127 5.13 -20.31 2.30
CA ASP A 127 6.00 -19.13 2.43
C ASP A 127 5.16 -17.85 2.35
N ALA A 128 5.15 -17.10 3.44
CA ALA A 128 4.39 -15.87 3.54
C ALA A 128 4.98 -14.70 2.72
N ARG A 129 6.13 -14.86 2.06
CA ARG A 129 6.70 -13.80 1.21
C ARG A 129 5.75 -13.40 0.09
N ALA A 130 5.06 -14.36 -0.50
CA ALA A 130 4.07 -14.10 -1.55
C ALA A 130 2.87 -13.27 -1.07
N ILE A 131 2.69 -13.12 0.25
CA ILE A 131 1.57 -12.38 0.85
C ILE A 131 2.01 -11.10 1.54
N LEU A 132 3.32 -10.90 1.70
CA LEU A 132 3.88 -9.69 2.33
C LEU A 132 3.40 -8.41 1.66
N GLU A 133 3.09 -8.52 0.41
CA GLU A 133 2.77 -7.43 -0.49
C GLU A 133 1.28 -7.14 -0.56
N LEU A 134 0.44 -8.12 -0.26
CA LEU A 134 -1.01 -7.93 -0.35
C LEU A 134 -1.53 -7.09 0.80
N SER A 135 -2.36 -6.11 0.51
CA SER A 135 -3.06 -5.38 1.55
C SER A 135 -4.05 -6.31 2.26
N LEU A 136 -4.23 -6.10 3.57
CA LEU A 136 -5.17 -6.88 4.38
C LEU A 136 -6.58 -6.95 3.78
N ILE A 137 -7.02 -5.89 3.14
CA ILE A 137 -8.35 -5.82 2.52
C ILE A 137 -8.48 -6.78 1.34
N HIS A 138 -7.41 -7.01 0.59
CA HIS A 138 -7.41 -7.97 -0.52
C HIS A 138 -7.37 -9.42 -0.03
N ILE A 139 -6.77 -9.68 1.13
CA ILE A 139 -6.67 -11.01 1.70
C ILE A 139 -7.95 -11.39 2.47
N SER A 140 -8.44 -10.49 3.30
CA SER A 140 -9.54 -10.79 4.24
C SER A 140 -10.95 -10.50 3.70
N GLU A 141 -11.10 -9.64 2.71
CA GLU A 141 -12.42 -9.22 2.19
C GLU A 141 -12.68 -9.45 0.67
N PRO A 142 -12.04 -10.39 -0.03
CA PRO A 142 -12.26 -10.54 -1.47
C PRO A 142 -13.63 -11.15 -1.82
N THR A 143 -14.37 -11.62 -0.83
CA THR A 143 -15.66 -12.31 -1.01
C THR A 143 -16.85 -11.44 -0.66
N ARG A 144 -16.66 -10.19 -0.23
CA ARG A 144 -17.81 -9.30 -0.06
C ARG A 144 -18.46 -9.04 -1.41
N PRO A 145 -19.76 -9.40 -1.60
CA PRO A 145 -20.47 -9.03 -2.81
C PRO A 145 -20.43 -7.50 -2.92
N ARG A 146 -20.01 -6.99 -4.05
CA ARG A 146 -20.21 -5.57 -4.35
C ARG A 146 -21.70 -5.37 -4.54
N LEU A 147 -22.34 -4.83 -3.53
CA LEU A 147 -23.69 -4.33 -3.65
C LEU A 147 -23.69 -3.08 -4.51
#